data_f8f8fbd5464e820dd03ff06461274b5f
#
_entry.id   f8f8fbd5464e820dd03ff06461274b5f
#
_cell.length_a   1.000
_cell.length_b   1.000
_cell.length_c   1.000
_cell.angle_alpha   90.00
_cell.angle_beta   90.00
_cell.angle_gamma   90.00
#
_symmetry.space_group_name_H-M   'P 1'
#
loop_
_entity.id
_entity.type
_entity.pdbx_description
1 polymer ?
#
loop_
_entity_poly.entity_id
_entity_poly.type
_entity_poly.pdbx_seq_one_letter_code
_entity_poly.pdbx_strand_id
1 'polypeptide(L)'
;MTQCAVRAGAREWAGLGVLAVPTVLLGLDVTVLYLVLPAVAADLAPSPVQTLWIMDAYGFFIAGFLITMGTLGDRIGRRRLLTIGVTAFAGASVLAAFAPSAELLIVARALLGVAGATLMPSTLSLISNMFVDAAQRALAIGVWATMFAVGMAAGPVVGGALVDRFWWGAAFLLAVPVAAAVLLGARLLPEYADPQAGRLDLRSVALSLLAILAAIYAVKHVAVHGVDGVAVAACALAAAAATVFVHRQRRLDAPLLDVTLFADRAFTAALTVLLIGLIGVGGTMYLVTQFLQ
;
A
#
# COMPACT_ATOMS: atom_id res chain seq x y z
N MET A 1 10.74 -10.14 -37.42
CA MET A 1 10.96 -11.42 -36.69
C MET A 1 10.11 -11.38 -35.45
N THR A 2 8.94 -12.00 -35.49
CA THR A 2 8.04 -12.19 -34.34
C THR A 2 8.73 -13.20 -33.42
N GLN A 3 9.37 -12.70 -32.34
CA GLN A 3 9.79 -13.58 -31.26
C GLN A 3 8.50 -14.27 -30.73
N CYS A 4 8.43 -15.60 -30.89
CA CYS A 4 7.41 -16.37 -30.19
C CYS A 4 7.58 -16.08 -28.69
N ALA A 5 6.72 -15.26 -28.14
CA ALA A 5 6.70 -14.98 -26.69
C ALA A 5 6.46 -16.33 -25.98
N VAL A 6 7.41 -16.71 -25.14
CA VAL A 6 7.31 -17.94 -24.34
C VAL A 6 6.09 -17.80 -23.45
N ARG A 7 5.11 -18.67 -23.65
CA ARG A 7 3.89 -18.71 -22.82
C ARG A 7 4.24 -19.17 -21.41
N ALA A 8 3.64 -18.52 -20.43
CA ALA A 8 3.77 -18.89 -19.02
C ALA A 8 3.21 -20.31 -18.79
N GLY A 9 3.94 -21.13 -18.05
CA GLY A 9 3.57 -22.48 -17.68
C GLY A 9 2.84 -22.55 -16.32
N ALA A 10 2.60 -23.76 -15.84
CA ALA A 10 1.92 -24.01 -14.57
C ALA A 10 2.63 -23.38 -13.35
N ARG A 11 3.96 -23.25 -13.40
CA ARG A 11 4.76 -22.65 -12.34
C ARG A 11 4.49 -21.15 -12.19
N GLU A 12 4.41 -20.41 -13.30
CA GLU A 12 4.12 -18.98 -13.32
C GLU A 12 2.70 -18.70 -12.83
N TRP A 13 1.72 -19.51 -13.22
CA TRP A 13 0.34 -19.40 -12.74
C TRP A 13 0.21 -19.75 -11.25
N ALA A 14 0.94 -20.77 -10.76
CA ALA A 14 1.01 -21.07 -9.32
C ALA A 14 1.68 -19.91 -8.55
N GLY A 15 2.73 -19.30 -9.12
CA GLY A 15 3.38 -18.11 -8.58
C GLY A 15 2.42 -16.93 -8.50
N LEU A 16 1.55 -16.72 -9.50
CA LEU A 16 0.50 -15.71 -9.45
C LEU A 16 -0.46 -15.95 -8.27
N GLY A 17 -0.83 -17.21 -8.01
CA GLY A 17 -1.62 -17.59 -6.84
C GLY A 17 -0.96 -17.15 -5.54
N VAL A 18 0.35 -17.39 -5.38
CA VAL A 18 1.11 -16.93 -4.20
C VAL A 18 1.11 -15.41 -4.07
N LEU A 19 1.23 -14.68 -5.19
CA LEU A 19 1.24 -13.21 -5.20
C LEU A 19 -0.14 -12.59 -4.99
N ALA A 20 -1.21 -13.32 -5.33
CA ALA A 20 -2.58 -12.89 -5.11
C ALA A 20 -2.96 -12.86 -3.61
N VAL A 21 -2.43 -13.79 -2.82
CA VAL A 21 -2.76 -13.91 -1.38
C VAL A 21 -2.44 -12.64 -0.58
N PRO A 22 -1.23 -12.06 -0.63
CA PRO A 22 -0.94 -10.81 0.06
C PRO A 22 -1.71 -9.62 -0.50
N THR A 23 -2.12 -9.68 -1.77
CA THR A 23 -2.92 -8.61 -2.39
C THR A 23 -4.35 -8.59 -1.83
N VAL A 24 -4.97 -9.76 -1.64
CA VAL A 24 -6.26 -9.89 -0.92
C VAL A 24 -6.14 -9.33 0.51
N LEU A 25 -5.05 -9.68 1.21
CA LEU A 25 -4.82 -9.19 2.58
C LEU A 25 -4.73 -7.67 2.64
N LEU A 26 -3.98 -7.05 1.71
CA LEU A 26 -3.88 -5.58 1.64
C LEU A 26 -5.24 -4.92 1.40
N GLY A 27 -6.06 -5.48 0.51
CA GLY A 27 -7.41 -4.99 0.25
C GLY A 27 -8.32 -5.13 1.47
N LEU A 28 -8.24 -6.28 2.16
CA LEU A 28 -9.01 -6.56 3.37
C LEU A 28 -8.64 -5.59 4.51
N ASP A 29 -7.35 -5.35 4.73
CA ASP A 29 -6.87 -4.46 5.81
C ASP A 29 -7.35 -3.01 5.63
N VAL A 30 -7.55 -2.55 4.39
CA VAL A 30 -8.12 -1.22 4.11
C VAL A 30 -9.54 -1.08 4.64
N THR A 31 -10.35 -2.13 4.61
CA THR A 31 -11.79 -2.04 4.88
C THR A 31 -12.22 -2.70 6.18
N VAL A 32 -11.50 -3.69 6.68
CA VAL A 32 -11.83 -4.42 7.92
C VAL A 32 -11.93 -3.48 9.11
N LEU A 33 -11.07 -2.47 9.17
CA LEU A 33 -10.99 -1.56 10.30
C LEU A 33 -12.26 -0.72 10.51
N TYR A 34 -13.01 -0.39 9.43
CA TYR A 34 -14.27 0.34 9.56
C TYR A 34 -15.29 -0.41 10.44
N LEU A 35 -15.29 -1.73 10.36
CA LEU A 35 -16.21 -2.55 11.11
C LEU A 35 -15.70 -2.88 12.54
N VAL A 36 -14.38 -2.96 12.68
CA VAL A 36 -13.71 -3.26 13.95
C VAL A 36 -13.62 -2.02 14.85
N LEU A 37 -13.69 -0.82 14.27
CA LEU A 37 -13.49 0.45 14.97
C LEU A 37 -14.40 0.66 16.19
N PRO A 38 -15.71 0.34 16.18
CA PRO A 38 -16.56 0.48 17.36
C PRO A 38 -16.08 -0.38 18.54
N ALA A 39 -15.62 -1.61 18.27
CA ALA A 39 -15.07 -2.49 19.30
C ALA A 39 -13.72 -1.97 19.85
N VAL A 40 -12.86 -1.44 18.99
CA VAL A 40 -11.62 -0.73 19.38
C VAL A 40 -11.94 0.48 20.24
N ALA A 41 -12.98 1.26 19.89
CA ALA A 41 -13.39 2.44 20.64
C ALA A 41 -13.91 2.08 22.02
N ALA A 42 -14.64 0.97 22.14
CA ALA A 42 -15.15 0.48 23.42
C ALA A 42 -14.04 -0.02 24.36
N ASP A 43 -12.99 -0.63 23.80
CA ASP A 43 -11.91 -1.27 24.56
C ASP A 43 -10.78 -0.28 24.92
N LEU A 44 -10.28 0.49 23.92
CA LEU A 44 -9.14 1.39 24.08
C LEU A 44 -9.52 2.85 24.37
N ALA A 45 -10.79 3.21 24.25
CA ALA A 45 -11.33 4.57 24.46
C ALA A 45 -10.46 5.69 23.81
N PRO A 46 -10.12 5.59 22.51
CA PRO A 46 -9.25 6.56 21.86
C PRO A 46 -9.91 7.93 21.78
N SER A 47 -9.11 9.00 21.89
CA SER A 47 -9.58 10.35 21.58
C SER A 47 -9.98 10.46 20.10
N PRO A 48 -10.79 11.47 19.71
CA PRO A 48 -11.15 11.68 18.30
C PRO A 48 -9.93 11.78 17.35
N VAL A 49 -8.86 12.41 17.81
CA VAL A 49 -7.61 12.54 17.05
C VAL A 49 -6.91 11.18 16.91
N GLN A 50 -6.84 10.39 17.98
CA GLN A 50 -6.27 9.04 17.93
C GLN A 50 -7.09 8.12 17.02
N THR A 51 -8.41 8.22 17.03
CA THR A 51 -9.29 7.47 16.12
C THR A 51 -8.95 7.76 14.66
N LEU A 52 -8.77 9.02 14.29
CA LEU A 52 -8.34 9.41 12.95
C LEU A 52 -6.97 8.81 12.59
N TRP A 53 -6.01 8.82 13.53
CA TRP A 53 -4.70 8.23 13.27
C TRP A 53 -4.76 6.69 13.16
N ILE A 54 -5.57 6.00 13.97
CA ILE A 54 -5.78 4.56 13.85
C ILE A 54 -6.28 4.21 12.44
N MET A 55 -7.26 4.97 11.93
CA MET A 55 -7.83 4.75 10.60
C MET A 55 -6.82 4.99 9.48
N ASP A 56 -6.02 6.01 9.59
CA ASP A 56 -5.31 6.61 8.46
C ASP A 56 -3.81 6.34 8.42
N ALA A 57 -3.17 6.04 9.58
CA ALA A 57 -1.72 5.83 9.64
C ALA A 57 -1.25 4.78 8.63
N TYR A 58 -1.98 3.68 8.49
CA TYR A 58 -1.68 2.64 7.51
C TYR A 58 -1.58 3.18 6.07
N GLY A 59 -2.61 3.89 5.62
CA GLY A 59 -2.65 4.44 4.26
C GLY A 59 -1.57 5.51 4.04
N PHE A 60 -1.29 6.35 5.04
CA PHE A 60 -0.25 7.39 4.96
C PHE A 60 1.14 6.80 4.80
N PHE A 61 1.45 5.80 5.62
CA PHE A 61 2.76 5.16 5.56
C PHE A 61 2.92 4.30 4.31
N ILE A 62 1.84 3.63 3.81
CA ILE A 62 1.89 3.00 2.48
C ILE A 62 2.23 4.04 1.41
N ALA A 63 1.48 5.12 1.31
CA ALA A 63 1.67 6.13 0.27
C ALA A 63 3.08 6.75 0.35
N GLY A 64 3.54 7.08 1.56
CA GLY A 64 4.86 7.66 1.78
C GLY A 64 6.01 6.75 1.36
N PHE A 65 5.93 5.47 1.70
CA PHE A 65 7.03 4.52 1.49
C PHE A 65 6.95 3.77 0.15
N LEU A 66 5.85 3.85 -0.61
CA LEU A 66 5.63 3.06 -1.82
C LEU A 66 6.76 3.20 -2.84
N ILE A 67 7.17 4.43 -3.15
CA ILE A 67 8.24 4.73 -4.09
C ILE A 67 9.58 4.20 -3.58
N THR A 68 9.88 4.45 -2.31
CA THR A 68 11.11 4.01 -1.67
C THR A 68 11.23 2.48 -1.65
N MET A 69 10.15 1.78 -1.31
CA MET A 69 10.13 0.31 -1.28
C MET A 69 10.18 -0.27 -2.69
N GLY A 70 9.60 0.42 -3.68
CA GLY A 70 9.79 0.07 -5.09
C GLY A 70 11.26 0.05 -5.48
N THR A 71 11.97 1.15 -5.25
CA THR A 71 13.42 1.26 -5.55
C THR A 71 14.26 0.30 -4.71
N LEU A 72 13.91 0.08 -3.45
CA LEU A 72 14.61 -0.89 -2.60
C LEU A 72 14.48 -2.31 -3.16
N GLY A 73 13.29 -2.68 -3.66
CA GLY A 73 13.05 -3.99 -4.27
C GLY A 73 13.87 -4.25 -5.52
N ASP A 74 14.09 -3.23 -6.35
CA ASP A 74 14.95 -3.35 -7.53
C ASP A 74 16.41 -3.67 -7.14
N ARG A 75 16.84 -3.21 -5.98
CA ARG A 75 18.22 -3.36 -5.50
C ARG A 75 18.48 -4.67 -4.76
N ILE A 76 17.64 -4.99 -3.76
CA ILE A 76 17.88 -6.16 -2.90
C ILE A 76 17.23 -7.43 -3.43
N GLY A 77 16.38 -7.31 -4.46
CA GLY A 77 15.59 -8.37 -5.05
C GLY A 77 14.12 -8.30 -4.65
N ARG A 78 13.25 -8.48 -5.64
CA ARG A 78 11.80 -8.34 -5.47
C ARG A 78 11.20 -9.44 -4.59
N ARG A 79 11.63 -10.70 -4.76
CA ARG A 79 11.21 -11.80 -3.91
C ARG A 79 11.71 -11.61 -2.48
N ARG A 80 12.98 -11.19 -2.33
CA ARG A 80 13.57 -10.95 -1.01
C ARG A 80 12.83 -9.82 -0.28
N LEU A 81 12.54 -8.71 -0.95
CA LEU A 81 11.77 -7.62 -0.35
C LEU A 81 10.35 -8.06 0.01
N LEU A 82 9.68 -8.86 -0.84
CA LEU A 82 8.36 -9.42 -0.55
C LEU A 82 8.37 -10.28 0.72
N THR A 83 9.36 -11.17 0.88
CA THR A 83 9.45 -12.04 2.06
C THR A 83 9.76 -11.27 3.33
N ILE A 84 10.63 -10.26 3.27
CA ILE A 84 10.88 -9.34 4.40
C ILE A 84 9.61 -8.58 4.76
N GLY A 85 8.94 -8.02 3.75
CA GLY A 85 7.74 -7.22 3.92
C GLY A 85 6.58 -8.00 4.52
N VAL A 86 6.31 -9.21 4.02
CA VAL A 86 5.21 -10.03 4.55
C VAL A 86 5.49 -10.50 5.98
N THR A 87 6.74 -10.78 6.31
CA THR A 87 7.15 -11.14 7.69
C THR A 87 6.99 -9.94 8.63
N ALA A 88 7.44 -8.76 8.19
CA ALA A 88 7.28 -7.51 8.97
C ALA A 88 5.80 -7.16 9.13
N PHE A 89 4.98 -7.34 8.07
CA PHE A 89 3.54 -7.11 8.11
C PHE A 89 2.86 -8.03 9.13
N ALA A 90 3.20 -9.33 9.15
CA ALA A 90 2.68 -10.28 10.14
C ALA A 90 3.10 -9.89 11.57
N GLY A 91 4.35 -9.50 11.79
CA GLY A 91 4.82 -9.03 13.09
C GLY A 91 4.09 -7.76 13.57
N ALA A 92 3.93 -6.79 12.69
CA ALA A 92 3.16 -5.58 12.99
C ALA A 92 1.67 -5.88 13.22
N SER A 93 1.10 -6.88 12.53
CA SER A 93 -0.27 -7.35 12.73
C SER A 93 -0.46 -7.98 14.11
N VAL A 94 0.50 -8.78 14.56
CA VAL A 94 0.48 -9.32 15.94
C VAL A 94 0.57 -8.18 16.95
N LEU A 95 1.44 -7.20 16.73
CA LEU A 95 1.53 -6.02 17.59
C LEU A 95 0.20 -5.24 17.62
N ALA A 96 -0.48 -5.08 16.49
CA ALA A 96 -1.77 -4.43 16.40
C ALA A 96 -2.86 -5.22 17.14
N ALA A 97 -2.89 -6.55 16.95
CA ALA A 97 -3.89 -7.43 17.56
C ALA A 97 -3.89 -7.38 19.09
N PHE A 98 -2.71 -7.22 19.69
CA PHE A 98 -2.52 -7.20 21.14
C PHE A 98 -2.15 -5.81 21.68
N ALA A 99 -2.50 -4.75 20.97
CA ALA A 99 -2.19 -3.39 21.40
C ALA A 99 -3.02 -3.02 22.67
N PRO A 100 -2.36 -2.70 23.81
CA PRO A 100 -3.03 -2.35 25.07
C PRO A 100 -3.46 -0.87 25.12
N SER A 101 -3.10 -0.05 24.11
CA SER A 101 -3.45 1.35 24.05
C SER A 101 -3.61 1.84 22.62
N ALA A 102 -4.33 2.95 22.45
CA ALA A 102 -4.54 3.60 21.16
C ALA A 102 -3.22 4.03 20.51
N GLU A 103 -2.25 4.50 21.29
CA GLU A 103 -0.93 4.94 20.79
C GLU A 103 -0.17 3.76 20.17
N LEU A 104 -0.15 2.61 20.87
CA LEU A 104 0.53 1.43 20.34
C LEU A 104 -0.18 0.90 19.10
N LEU A 105 -1.51 0.96 19.04
CA LEU A 105 -2.26 0.61 17.85
C LEU A 105 -1.92 1.54 16.67
N ILE A 106 -1.78 2.84 16.89
CA ILE A 106 -1.35 3.81 15.86
C ILE A 106 0.05 3.46 15.36
N VAL A 107 1.00 3.17 16.25
CA VAL A 107 2.36 2.75 15.87
C VAL A 107 2.32 1.45 15.07
N ALA A 108 1.53 0.47 15.50
CA ALA A 108 1.37 -0.79 14.77
C ALA A 108 0.77 -0.57 13.37
N ARG A 109 -0.23 0.32 13.23
CA ARG A 109 -0.80 0.72 11.93
C ARG A 109 0.21 1.41 11.03
N ALA A 110 1.08 2.24 11.58
CA ALA A 110 2.19 2.86 10.83
C ALA A 110 3.19 1.80 10.33
N LEU A 111 3.57 0.85 11.19
CA LEU A 111 4.45 -0.26 10.82
C LEU A 111 3.82 -1.17 9.76
N LEU A 112 2.51 -1.46 9.87
CA LEU A 112 1.74 -2.17 8.84
C LEU A 112 1.79 -1.42 7.51
N GLY A 113 1.67 -0.09 7.53
CA GLY A 113 1.78 0.75 6.34
C GLY A 113 3.16 0.66 5.67
N VAL A 114 4.24 0.75 6.46
CA VAL A 114 5.61 0.59 5.93
C VAL A 114 5.82 -0.80 5.33
N ALA A 115 5.39 -1.84 6.03
CA ALA A 115 5.48 -3.22 5.55
C ALA A 115 4.61 -3.44 4.30
N GLY A 116 3.37 -2.95 4.29
CA GLY A 116 2.44 -3.00 3.16
C GLY A 116 2.98 -2.33 1.90
N ALA A 117 3.71 -1.22 2.06
CA ALA A 117 4.37 -0.52 0.96
C ALA A 117 5.41 -1.38 0.21
N THR A 118 5.91 -2.47 0.81
CA THR A 118 6.82 -3.41 0.13
C THR A 118 6.06 -4.40 -0.76
N LEU A 119 4.82 -4.73 -0.41
CA LEU A 119 4.07 -5.84 -1.02
C LEU A 119 3.55 -5.47 -2.41
N MET A 120 2.93 -4.29 -2.58
CA MET A 120 2.36 -3.88 -3.86
C MET A 120 3.39 -3.81 -5.00
N PRO A 121 4.51 -3.05 -4.88
CA PRO A 121 5.47 -2.96 -5.96
C PRO A 121 6.20 -4.29 -6.20
N SER A 122 6.44 -5.08 -5.15
CA SER A 122 7.10 -6.37 -5.29
C SER A 122 6.23 -7.39 -6.04
N THR A 123 4.94 -7.50 -5.68
CA THR A 123 4.02 -8.42 -6.36
C THR A 123 3.82 -8.06 -7.81
N LEU A 124 3.58 -6.77 -8.12
CA LEU A 124 3.37 -6.31 -9.50
C LEU A 124 4.62 -6.48 -10.37
N SER A 125 5.81 -6.18 -9.83
CA SER A 125 7.08 -6.38 -10.54
C SER A 125 7.35 -7.86 -10.81
N LEU A 126 7.13 -8.76 -9.85
CA LEU A 126 7.28 -10.19 -10.04
C LEU A 126 6.31 -10.72 -11.10
N ILE A 127 5.04 -10.30 -11.11
CA ILE A 127 4.08 -10.65 -12.15
C ILE A 127 4.58 -10.20 -13.52
N SER A 128 5.05 -8.96 -13.64
CA SER A 128 5.54 -8.40 -14.90
C SER A 128 6.75 -9.15 -15.46
N ASN A 129 7.59 -9.68 -14.57
CA ASN A 129 8.76 -10.49 -14.96
C ASN A 129 8.41 -11.95 -15.28
N MET A 130 7.42 -12.54 -14.59
CA MET A 130 7.00 -13.92 -14.82
C MET A 130 6.21 -14.08 -16.12
N PHE A 131 5.41 -13.07 -16.49
CA PHE A 131 4.55 -13.12 -17.68
C PHE A 131 5.13 -12.26 -18.81
N VAL A 132 5.94 -12.88 -19.67
CA VAL A 132 6.61 -12.19 -20.81
C VAL A 132 5.62 -11.86 -21.92
N ASP A 133 4.68 -12.78 -22.20
CA ASP A 133 3.61 -12.54 -23.17
C ASP A 133 2.67 -11.42 -22.71
N ALA A 134 2.43 -10.42 -23.57
CA ALA A 134 1.68 -9.23 -23.22
C ALA A 134 0.22 -9.53 -22.84
N ALA A 135 -0.42 -10.50 -23.51
CA ALA A 135 -1.81 -10.85 -23.21
C ALA A 135 -1.93 -11.58 -21.87
N GLN A 136 -1.01 -12.53 -21.60
CA GLN A 136 -0.98 -13.24 -20.32
C GLN A 136 -0.59 -12.31 -19.17
N ARG A 137 0.31 -11.36 -19.39
CA ARG A 137 0.68 -10.34 -18.40
C ARG A 137 -0.50 -9.42 -18.07
N ALA A 138 -1.24 -8.97 -19.08
CA ALA A 138 -2.44 -8.17 -18.86
C ALA A 138 -3.49 -8.95 -18.05
N LEU A 139 -3.69 -10.24 -18.36
CA LEU A 139 -4.59 -11.10 -17.58
C LEU A 139 -4.11 -11.29 -16.14
N ALA A 140 -2.82 -11.55 -15.94
CA ALA A 140 -2.23 -11.75 -14.61
C ALA A 140 -2.35 -10.47 -13.73
N ILE A 141 -2.11 -9.29 -14.32
CA ILE A 141 -2.32 -8.01 -13.64
C ILE A 141 -3.81 -7.79 -13.35
N GLY A 142 -4.70 -8.16 -14.27
CA GLY A 142 -6.14 -8.10 -14.06
C GLY A 142 -6.61 -8.99 -12.89
N VAL A 143 -6.09 -10.21 -12.80
CA VAL A 143 -6.33 -11.12 -11.66
C VAL A 143 -5.81 -10.50 -10.37
N TRP A 144 -4.59 -9.98 -10.35
CA TRP A 144 -3.99 -9.30 -9.20
C TRP A 144 -4.85 -8.14 -8.71
N ALA A 145 -5.29 -7.25 -9.60
CA ALA A 145 -6.15 -6.12 -9.26
C ALA A 145 -7.53 -6.57 -8.74
N THR A 146 -8.10 -7.64 -9.35
CA THR A 146 -9.35 -8.24 -8.89
C THR A 146 -9.22 -8.81 -7.48
N MET A 147 -8.09 -9.46 -7.15
CA MET A 147 -7.86 -9.99 -5.81
C MET A 147 -7.78 -8.88 -4.75
N PHE A 148 -7.22 -7.72 -5.08
CA PHE A 148 -7.28 -6.54 -4.20
C PHE A 148 -8.73 -6.09 -3.94
N ALA A 149 -9.53 -5.99 -5.00
CA ALA A 149 -10.95 -5.62 -4.90
C ALA A 149 -11.77 -6.65 -4.11
N VAL A 150 -11.50 -7.95 -4.31
CA VAL A 150 -12.11 -9.04 -3.51
C VAL A 150 -11.75 -8.89 -2.03
N GLY A 151 -10.49 -8.58 -1.71
CA GLY A 151 -10.06 -8.29 -0.34
C GLY A 151 -10.85 -7.13 0.27
N MET A 152 -10.98 -6.02 -0.46
CA MET A 152 -11.76 -4.87 -0.01
C MET A 152 -13.24 -5.22 0.24
N ALA A 153 -13.85 -5.99 -0.64
CA ALA A 153 -15.25 -6.41 -0.49
C ALA A 153 -15.46 -7.41 0.65
N ALA A 154 -14.47 -8.28 0.89
CA ALA A 154 -14.52 -9.28 1.96
C ALA A 154 -14.28 -8.68 3.36
N GLY A 155 -13.58 -7.53 3.45
CA GLY A 155 -13.18 -6.93 4.73
C GLY A 155 -14.31 -6.77 5.75
N PRO A 156 -15.43 -6.13 5.42
CA PRO A 156 -16.54 -5.98 6.34
C PRO A 156 -17.12 -7.31 6.82
N VAL A 157 -17.28 -8.28 5.93
CA VAL A 157 -17.85 -9.61 6.27
C VAL A 157 -16.90 -10.37 7.18
N VAL A 158 -15.62 -10.41 6.83
CA VAL A 158 -14.59 -11.10 7.63
C VAL A 158 -14.39 -10.41 8.96
N GLY A 159 -14.30 -9.07 8.96
CA GLY A 159 -14.16 -8.27 10.18
C GLY A 159 -15.31 -8.48 11.16
N GLY A 160 -16.56 -8.42 10.67
CA GLY A 160 -17.75 -8.67 11.48
C GLY A 160 -17.73 -10.06 12.10
N ALA A 161 -17.53 -11.10 11.28
CA ALA A 161 -17.49 -12.47 11.76
C ALA A 161 -16.38 -12.75 12.79
N LEU A 162 -15.25 -12.03 12.70
CA LEU A 162 -14.16 -12.17 13.67
C LEU A 162 -14.45 -11.44 14.98
N VAL A 163 -15.01 -10.23 14.92
CA VAL A 163 -15.38 -9.46 16.11
C VAL A 163 -16.51 -10.17 16.89
N ASP A 164 -17.48 -10.74 16.18
CA ASP A 164 -18.60 -11.44 16.81
C ASP A 164 -18.19 -12.72 17.55
N ARG A 165 -17.13 -13.42 17.07
CA ARG A 165 -16.71 -14.72 17.62
C ARG A 165 -15.49 -14.67 18.52
N PHE A 166 -14.67 -13.64 18.37
CA PHE A 166 -13.41 -13.49 19.08
C PHE A 166 -13.35 -12.08 19.70
N TRP A 167 -12.33 -11.30 19.35
CA TRP A 167 -12.14 -9.91 19.74
C TRP A 167 -11.66 -9.09 18.53
N TRP A 168 -11.65 -7.79 18.65
CA TRP A 168 -11.31 -6.90 17.56
C TRP A 168 -9.90 -7.15 16.97
N GLY A 169 -8.94 -7.53 17.82
CA GLY A 169 -7.56 -7.82 17.38
C GLY A 169 -7.43 -9.04 16.48
N ALA A 170 -8.38 -9.99 16.51
CA ALA A 170 -8.38 -11.17 15.66
C ALA A 170 -8.39 -10.81 14.17
N ALA A 171 -8.97 -9.67 13.81
CA ALA A 171 -8.97 -9.18 12.44
C ALA A 171 -7.55 -8.94 11.87
N PHE A 172 -6.63 -8.47 12.70
CA PHE A 172 -5.24 -8.28 12.31
C PHE A 172 -4.48 -9.60 12.20
N LEU A 173 -4.82 -10.61 12.99
CA LEU A 173 -4.12 -11.91 12.99
C LEU A 173 -4.27 -12.68 11.67
N LEU A 174 -5.21 -12.30 10.80
CA LEU A 174 -5.34 -12.88 9.45
C LEU A 174 -4.06 -12.74 8.62
N ALA A 175 -3.24 -11.74 8.91
CA ALA A 175 -1.95 -11.56 8.25
C ALA A 175 -0.96 -12.70 8.52
N VAL A 176 -1.06 -13.38 9.67
CA VAL A 176 -0.11 -14.43 10.05
C VAL A 176 -0.21 -15.66 9.15
N PRO A 177 -1.39 -16.29 8.95
CA PRO A 177 -1.50 -17.42 8.03
C PRO A 177 -1.22 -17.00 6.57
N VAL A 178 -1.56 -15.77 6.17
CA VAL A 178 -1.22 -15.24 4.85
C VAL A 178 0.31 -15.17 4.68
N ALA A 179 1.02 -14.61 5.67
CA ALA A 179 2.48 -14.56 5.66
C ALA A 179 3.09 -15.96 5.55
N ALA A 180 2.60 -16.92 6.32
CA ALA A 180 3.06 -18.31 6.23
C ALA A 180 2.86 -18.89 4.83
N ALA A 181 1.69 -18.68 4.22
CA ALA A 181 1.40 -19.15 2.87
C ALA A 181 2.35 -18.53 1.82
N VAL A 182 2.60 -17.21 1.91
CA VAL A 182 3.55 -16.52 1.01
C VAL A 182 4.97 -17.02 1.20
N LEU A 183 5.43 -17.20 2.43
CA LEU A 183 6.79 -17.69 2.74
C LEU A 183 6.99 -19.12 2.21
N LEU A 184 6.01 -20.00 2.38
CA LEU A 184 6.05 -21.35 1.82
C LEU A 184 6.06 -21.33 0.29
N GLY A 185 5.22 -20.48 -0.32
CA GLY A 185 5.12 -20.33 -1.77
C GLY A 185 6.27 -19.52 -2.40
N ALA A 186 7.07 -18.80 -1.62
CA ALA A 186 8.13 -17.94 -2.14
C ALA A 186 9.17 -18.68 -3.00
N ARG A 187 9.35 -19.99 -2.78
CA ARG A 187 10.25 -20.82 -3.58
C ARG A 187 9.79 -20.98 -5.05
N LEU A 188 8.52 -20.74 -5.34
CA LEU A 188 7.98 -20.77 -6.71
C LEU A 188 8.29 -19.47 -7.47
N LEU A 189 8.58 -18.39 -6.74
CA LEU A 189 8.80 -17.06 -7.30
C LEU A 189 10.25 -16.92 -7.78
N PRO A 190 10.48 -16.34 -8.96
CA PRO A 190 11.83 -16.00 -9.40
C PRO A 190 12.40 -14.87 -8.54
N GLU A 191 13.72 -14.87 -8.37
CA GLU A 191 14.39 -13.68 -7.84
C GLU A 191 14.66 -12.73 -9.00
N TYR A 192 14.35 -11.47 -8.79
CA TYR A 192 14.64 -10.41 -9.75
C TYR A 192 15.19 -9.20 -8.99
N ALA A 193 16.37 -8.77 -9.38
CA ALA A 193 16.98 -7.52 -8.97
C ALA A 193 17.51 -6.83 -10.22
N ASP A 194 17.40 -5.51 -10.27
CA ASP A 194 17.95 -4.73 -11.38
C ASP A 194 19.48 -4.58 -11.20
N PRO A 195 20.30 -5.12 -12.12
CA PRO A 195 21.75 -4.98 -12.04
C PRO A 195 22.24 -3.52 -12.12
N GLN A 196 21.42 -2.63 -12.68
CA GLN A 196 21.70 -1.21 -12.86
C GLN A 196 21.09 -0.33 -11.77
N ALA A 197 20.44 -0.93 -10.76
CA ALA A 197 19.83 -0.17 -9.67
C ALA A 197 20.88 0.70 -8.95
N GLY A 198 20.75 2.01 -9.09
CA GLY A 198 21.63 3.03 -8.50
C GLY A 198 21.62 3.00 -6.96
N ARG A 199 22.41 3.80 -6.27
CA ARG A 199 22.40 3.89 -4.80
C ARG A 199 21.10 4.56 -4.31
N LEU A 200 20.51 4.04 -3.23
CA LEU A 200 19.32 4.64 -2.61
C LEU A 200 19.69 6.05 -2.13
N ASP A 201 19.05 7.06 -2.72
CA ASP A 201 19.28 8.44 -2.29
C ASP A 201 18.37 8.77 -1.10
N LEU A 202 18.89 8.61 0.10
CA LEU A 202 18.15 8.88 1.34
C LEU A 202 17.60 10.31 1.42
N ARG A 203 18.24 11.28 0.76
CA ARG A 203 17.73 12.66 0.71
C ARG A 203 16.47 12.75 -0.14
N SER A 204 16.43 12.09 -1.28
CA SER A 204 15.22 11.99 -2.10
C SER A 204 14.12 11.21 -1.38
N VAL A 205 14.44 10.16 -0.65
CA VAL A 205 13.49 9.44 0.21
C VAL A 205 12.88 10.37 1.26
N ALA A 206 13.70 11.10 2.00
CA ALA A 206 13.22 12.02 3.02
C ALA A 206 12.35 13.14 2.43
N LEU A 207 12.73 13.70 1.27
CA LEU A 207 11.96 14.72 0.56
C LEU A 207 10.61 14.20 0.06
N SER A 208 10.55 12.98 -0.50
CA SER A 208 9.31 12.37 -0.96
C SER A 208 8.36 12.08 0.20
N LEU A 209 8.87 11.54 1.31
CA LEU A 209 8.09 11.31 2.53
C LEU A 209 7.56 12.64 3.09
N LEU A 210 8.42 13.65 3.21
CA LEU A 210 8.01 14.96 3.71
C LEU A 210 6.92 15.59 2.84
N ALA A 211 7.08 15.54 1.51
CA ALA A 211 6.11 16.08 0.56
C ALA A 211 4.76 15.38 0.68
N ILE A 212 4.74 14.04 0.67
CA ILE A 212 3.52 13.24 0.72
C ILE A 212 2.82 13.40 2.07
N LEU A 213 3.55 13.22 3.18
CA LEU A 213 2.95 13.28 4.52
C LEU A 213 2.45 14.69 4.85
N ALA A 214 3.19 15.74 4.48
CA ALA A 214 2.75 17.12 4.67
C ALA A 214 1.52 17.45 3.80
N ALA A 215 1.43 16.97 2.56
CA ALA A 215 0.27 17.15 1.69
C ALA A 215 -0.97 16.47 2.27
N ILE A 216 -0.84 15.23 2.72
CA ILE A 216 -1.94 14.47 3.33
C ILE A 216 -2.39 15.15 4.63
N TYR A 217 -1.44 15.56 5.48
CA TYR A 217 -1.76 16.30 6.70
C TYR A 217 -2.51 17.61 6.41
N ALA A 218 -2.05 18.37 5.41
CA ALA A 218 -2.70 19.62 5.01
C ALA A 218 -4.15 19.41 4.57
N VAL A 219 -4.40 18.43 3.70
CA VAL A 219 -5.76 18.10 3.22
C VAL A 219 -6.68 17.74 4.38
N LYS A 220 -6.21 16.89 5.31
CA LYS A 220 -6.99 16.49 6.48
C LYS A 220 -7.22 17.61 7.46
N HIS A 221 -6.19 18.42 7.73
CA HIS A 221 -6.32 19.56 8.61
C HIS A 221 -7.37 20.55 8.09
N VAL A 222 -7.33 20.84 6.79
CA VAL A 222 -8.35 21.68 6.14
C VAL A 222 -9.76 21.07 6.26
N ALA A 223 -9.90 19.76 6.10
CA ALA A 223 -11.20 19.09 6.18
C ALA A 223 -11.83 19.17 7.59
N VAL A 224 -11.00 19.19 8.67
CA VAL A 224 -11.47 19.19 10.06
C VAL A 224 -11.57 20.61 10.64
N HIS A 225 -10.57 21.46 10.38
CA HIS A 225 -10.43 22.77 11.03
C HIS A 225 -10.65 23.95 10.07
N GLY A 226 -10.82 23.66 8.77
CA GLY A 226 -10.86 24.71 7.74
C GLY A 226 -9.46 25.20 7.37
N VAL A 227 -9.43 26.30 6.62
CA VAL A 227 -8.18 26.93 6.17
C VAL A 227 -7.67 27.87 7.26
N ASP A 228 -6.59 27.49 7.92
CA ASP A 228 -5.90 28.27 8.96
C ASP A 228 -4.40 28.38 8.66
N GLY A 229 -3.65 29.03 9.56
CA GLY A 229 -2.20 29.18 9.42
C GLY A 229 -1.44 27.85 9.38
N VAL A 230 -1.93 26.82 10.07
CA VAL A 230 -1.32 25.47 10.09
C VAL A 230 -1.52 24.77 8.74
N ALA A 231 -2.73 24.88 8.18
CA ALA A 231 -3.02 24.35 6.84
C ALA A 231 -2.14 24.98 5.76
N VAL A 232 -2.02 26.33 5.80
CA VAL A 232 -1.15 27.07 4.86
C VAL A 232 0.31 26.66 5.01
N ALA A 233 0.81 26.55 6.24
CA ALA A 233 2.18 26.13 6.51
C ALA A 233 2.45 24.69 6.02
N ALA A 234 1.51 23.78 6.25
CA ALA A 234 1.62 22.38 5.79
C ALA A 234 1.58 22.28 4.25
N CYS A 235 0.70 23.04 3.58
CA CYS A 235 0.67 23.14 2.12
C CYS A 235 1.98 23.71 1.57
N ALA A 236 2.50 24.78 2.17
CA ALA A 236 3.76 25.39 1.75
C ALA A 236 4.95 24.42 1.93
N LEU A 237 4.99 23.70 3.05
CA LEU A 237 6.00 22.67 3.30
C LEU A 237 5.92 21.53 2.27
N ALA A 238 4.72 21.04 1.99
CA ALA A 238 4.49 20.01 0.99
C ALA A 238 4.96 20.48 -0.40
N ALA A 239 4.58 21.67 -0.82
CA ALA A 239 4.96 22.25 -2.10
C ALA A 239 6.47 22.49 -2.21
N ALA A 240 7.09 23.01 -1.16
CA ALA A 240 8.54 23.22 -1.10
C ALA A 240 9.30 21.89 -1.20
N ALA A 241 8.91 20.89 -0.40
CA ALA A 241 9.53 19.56 -0.43
C ALA A 241 9.35 18.87 -1.77
N ALA A 242 8.15 18.94 -2.38
CA ALA A 242 7.87 18.40 -3.71
C ALA A 242 8.71 19.09 -4.80
N THR A 243 8.82 20.40 -4.75
CA THR A 243 9.63 21.18 -5.71
C THR A 243 11.10 20.80 -5.63
N VAL A 244 11.66 20.75 -4.42
CA VAL A 244 13.05 20.33 -4.18
C VAL A 244 13.25 18.88 -4.62
N PHE A 245 12.30 17.98 -4.33
CA PHE A 245 12.32 16.59 -4.77
C PHE A 245 12.38 16.50 -6.30
N VAL A 246 11.44 17.12 -7.01
CA VAL A 246 11.39 17.09 -8.50
C VAL A 246 12.64 17.68 -9.11
N HIS A 247 13.12 18.81 -8.60
CA HIS A 247 14.36 19.42 -9.09
C HIS A 247 15.57 18.50 -8.90
N ARG A 248 15.63 17.80 -7.77
CA ARG A 248 16.65 16.82 -7.48
C ARG A 248 16.56 15.60 -8.40
N GLN A 249 15.35 15.03 -8.62
CA GLN A 249 15.15 13.88 -9.52
C GLN A 249 15.63 14.16 -10.93
N ARG A 250 15.44 15.40 -11.43
CA ARG A 250 15.89 15.81 -12.77
C ARG A 250 17.42 15.90 -12.92
N ARG A 251 18.17 15.90 -11.81
CA ARG A 251 19.63 16.04 -11.79
C ARG A 251 20.37 14.75 -11.47
N LEU A 252 19.67 13.72 -11.02
CA LEU A 252 20.26 12.45 -10.65
C LEU A 252 20.34 11.52 -11.86
N ASP A 253 21.46 10.82 -12.03
CA ASP A 253 21.64 9.81 -13.07
C ASP A 253 20.74 8.57 -12.83
N ALA A 254 20.48 8.25 -11.56
CA ALA A 254 19.56 7.18 -11.15
C ALA A 254 18.49 7.75 -10.19
N PRO A 255 17.44 8.41 -10.71
CA PRO A 255 16.40 9.00 -9.89
C PRO A 255 15.53 7.93 -9.23
N LEU A 256 14.93 8.24 -8.05
CA LEU A 256 13.90 7.40 -7.40
C LEU A 256 12.62 7.32 -8.25
N LEU A 257 12.31 8.41 -8.93
CA LEU A 257 11.15 8.55 -9.80
C LEU A 257 11.59 9.27 -11.07
N ASP A 258 11.41 8.61 -12.20
CA ASP A 258 11.64 9.26 -13.50
C ASP A 258 10.48 10.23 -13.79
N VAL A 259 10.73 11.51 -13.53
CA VAL A 259 9.73 12.57 -13.74
C VAL A 259 9.43 12.83 -15.21
N THR A 260 10.23 12.29 -16.15
CA THR A 260 9.96 12.42 -17.58
C THR A 260 8.75 11.61 -18.02
N LEU A 261 8.40 10.55 -17.29
CA LEU A 261 7.20 9.77 -17.54
C LEU A 261 5.91 10.61 -17.51
N PHE A 262 5.88 11.68 -16.71
CA PHE A 262 4.73 12.58 -16.64
C PHE A 262 4.61 13.50 -17.88
N ALA A 263 5.60 13.54 -18.74
CA ALA A 263 5.53 14.22 -20.05
C ALA A 263 4.77 13.36 -21.08
N ASP A 264 4.68 12.04 -20.87
CA ASP A 264 3.87 11.15 -21.71
C ASP A 264 2.38 11.36 -21.42
N ARG A 265 1.64 11.72 -22.47
CA ARG A 265 0.19 11.99 -22.39
C ARG A 265 -0.62 10.74 -22.01
N ALA A 266 -0.22 9.55 -22.51
CA ALA A 266 -0.91 8.30 -22.24
C ALA A 266 -0.74 7.91 -20.75
N PHE A 267 0.49 8.04 -20.23
CA PHE A 267 0.79 7.81 -18.82
C PHE A 267 0.02 8.76 -17.89
N THR A 268 0.07 10.07 -18.19
CA THR A 268 -0.60 11.08 -17.37
C THR A 268 -2.14 10.94 -17.44
N ALA A 269 -2.70 10.62 -18.61
CA ALA A 269 -4.12 10.35 -18.73
C ALA A 269 -4.56 9.12 -17.94
N ALA A 270 -3.78 8.03 -17.99
CA ALA A 270 -4.07 6.82 -17.22
C ALA A 270 -4.07 7.08 -15.70
N LEU A 271 -3.07 7.83 -15.20
CA LEU A 271 -3.02 8.23 -13.79
C LEU A 271 -4.19 9.14 -13.39
N THR A 272 -4.57 10.07 -14.26
CA THR A 272 -5.69 10.99 -14.01
C THR A 272 -7.02 10.21 -13.94
N VAL A 273 -7.25 9.28 -14.86
CA VAL A 273 -8.44 8.42 -14.85
C VAL A 273 -8.50 7.58 -13.58
N LEU A 274 -7.34 6.99 -13.18
CA LEU A 274 -7.24 6.21 -11.94
C LEU A 274 -7.55 7.07 -10.71
N LEU A 275 -6.99 8.28 -10.63
CA LEU A 275 -7.23 9.21 -9.53
C LEU A 275 -8.71 9.59 -9.42
N ILE A 276 -9.34 9.99 -10.53
CA ILE A 276 -10.76 10.35 -10.56
C ILE A 276 -11.62 9.13 -10.17
N GLY A 277 -11.29 7.94 -10.68
CA GLY A 277 -11.98 6.70 -10.34
C GLY A 277 -11.91 6.39 -8.83
N LEU A 278 -10.73 6.51 -8.22
CA LEU A 278 -10.55 6.27 -6.77
C LEU A 278 -11.29 7.29 -5.92
N ILE A 279 -11.28 8.59 -6.31
CA ILE A 279 -12.06 9.63 -5.64
C ILE A 279 -13.55 9.33 -5.74
N GLY A 280 -14.03 8.92 -6.94
CA GLY A 280 -15.42 8.55 -7.16
C GLY A 280 -15.88 7.37 -6.29
N VAL A 281 -15.08 6.30 -6.25
CA VAL A 281 -15.37 5.11 -5.41
C VAL A 281 -15.35 5.49 -3.93
N GLY A 282 -14.32 6.19 -3.47
CA GLY A 282 -14.19 6.62 -2.07
C GLY A 282 -15.33 7.54 -1.64
N GLY A 283 -15.66 8.52 -2.47
CA GLY A 283 -16.77 9.44 -2.23
C GLY A 283 -18.12 8.73 -2.19
N THR A 284 -18.37 7.80 -3.12
CA THR A 284 -19.61 7.00 -3.14
C THR A 284 -19.72 6.15 -1.88
N MET A 285 -18.66 5.46 -1.46
CA MET A 285 -18.64 4.66 -0.23
C MET A 285 -18.93 5.51 1.01
N TYR A 286 -18.33 6.70 1.09
CA TYR A 286 -18.60 7.64 2.18
C TYR A 286 -20.07 8.07 2.22
N LEU A 287 -20.63 8.50 1.08
CA LEU A 287 -22.01 8.95 1.00
C LEU A 287 -23.03 7.85 1.28
N VAL A 288 -22.78 6.62 0.76
CA VAL A 288 -23.63 5.45 1.05
C VAL A 288 -23.63 5.14 2.55
N THR A 289 -22.46 5.16 3.20
CA THR A 289 -22.37 4.93 4.64
C THR A 289 -23.13 5.98 5.43
N GLN A 290 -23.03 7.26 5.03
CA GLN A 290 -23.78 8.36 5.68
C GLN A 290 -25.31 8.24 5.47
N PHE A 291 -25.75 7.76 4.30
CA PHE A 291 -27.17 7.60 3.99
C PHE A 291 -27.82 6.41 4.72
N LEU A 292 -27.03 5.38 5.04
CA LEU A 292 -27.51 4.16 5.72
C LEU A 292 -27.49 4.28 7.26
N GLN A 293 -26.89 5.31 7.83
CA GLN A 293 -26.92 5.65 9.26
C GLN A 293 -28.06 6.60 9.59
#